data_fd65cc322c242a206a509b8e24b6a75d
#
_entry.id   fd65cc322c242a206a509b8e24b6a75d
#
_cell.length_a   1.000
_cell.length_b   1.000
_cell.length_c   1.000
_cell.angle_alpha   90.00
_cell.angle_beta   90.00
_cell.angle_gamma   90.00
#
_symmetry.space_group_name_H-M   'P 1'
#
loop_
_entity.id
_entity.type
_entity.pdbx_description
1 polymer ?
#
loop_
_entity_poly.entity_id
_entity_poly.type
_entity_poly.pdbx_seq_one_letter_code
_entity_poly.pdbx_strand_id
1 'polypeptide(L)'
;KHPRTEHGVRDATTELEKIHQWWAWWPYANIGIATGSTSGIVVIDIDEDRGGTESWQEFQDMHGRLETLTSRPGAGLHLYFICPGGVALGSVSNGIGVGIDIKAEGGYVVAPPSLHRNGKRYQWEAEE
;
A
#
# COMPACT_ATOMS: atom_id res chain seq x y z
N LYS A 1 -9.00 -10.98 -3.59
CA LYS A 1 -7.57 -11.01 -3.24
C LYS A 1 -7.25 -12.31 -2.52
N HIS A 2 -6.63 -13.23 -3.23
CA HIS A 2 -6.22 -14.51 -2.66
C HIS A 2 -4.71 -14.64 -2.72
N PRO A 3 -4.05 -14.93 -1.60
CA PRO A 3 -2.62 -15.14 -1.62
C PRO A 3 -2.27 -16.41 -2.42
N ARG A 4 -1.14 -16.37 -3.10
CA ARG A 4 -0.61 -17.53 -3.85
C ARG A 4 0.22 -18.44 -2.97
N THR A 5 0.81 -17.88 -1.91
CA THR A 5 1.63 -18.65 -0.99
C THR A 5 0.81 -19.14 0.20
N GLU A 6 1.30 -20.15 0.89
CA GLU A 6 0.58 -20.83 1.97
C GLU A 6 0.17 -19.88 3.12
N HIS A 7 1.06 -18.97 3.49
CA HIS A 7 0.85 -18.07 4.62
C HIS A 7 0.59 -16.61 4.21
N GLY A 8 0.37 -16.36 2.92
CA GLY A 8 0.05 -15.03 2.40
C GLY A 8 1.12 -13.99 2.72
N VAL A 9 0.73 -12.89 3.35
CA VAL A 9 1.64 -11.78 3.64
C VAL A 9 2.81 -12.16 4.54
N ARG A 10 2.67 -13.20 5.35
CA ARG A 10 3.76 -13.69 6.20
C ARG A 10 4.90 -14.30 5.41
N ASP A 11 4.65 -14.72 4.18
CA ASP A 11 5.67 -15.27 3.30
C ASP A 11 6.48 -14.20 2.55
N ALA A 12 6.13 -12.92 2.72
CA ALA A 12 6.83 -11.84 2.06
C ALA A 12 8.34 -11.89 2.32
N THR A 13 9.12 -11.68 1.28
CA THR A 13 10.58 -11.80 1.33
C THR A 13 11.24 -10.87 0.34
N THR A 14 12.51 -10.56 0.59
CA THR A 14 13.38 -9.86 -0.36
C THR A 14 14.39 -10.80 -1.04
N GLU A 15 14.32 -12.10 -0.79
CA GLU A 15 15.16 -13.08 -1.46
C GLU A 15 14.86 -13.14 -2.96
N LEU A 16 15.80 -12.75 -3.78
CA LEU A 16 15.62 -12.69 -5.23
C LEU A 16 15.26 -14.04 -5.84
N GLU A 17 15.90 -15.10 -5.40
CA GLU A 17 15.62 -16.46 -5.93
C GLU A 17 14.17 -16.87 -5.69
N LYS A 18 13.65 -16.57 -4.49
CA LYS A 18 12.28 -16.90 -4.14
C LYS A 18 11.28 -16.05 -4.93
N ILE A 19 11.56 -14.77 -5.08
CA ILE A 19 10.74 -13.86 -5.89
C ILE A 19 10.71 -14.32 -7.35
N HIS A 20 11.86 -14.64 -7.93
CA HIS A 20 11.94 -15.16 -9.29
C HIS A 20 11.15 -16.45 -9.45
N GLN A 21 11.23 -17.37 -8.49
CA GLN A 21 10.50 -18.63 -8.50
C GLN A 21 8.99 -18.41 -8.46
N TRP A 22 8.52 -17.51 -7.58
CA TRP A 22 7.08 -17.22 -7.49
C TRP A 22 6.52 -16.69 -8.79
N TRP A 23 7.19 -15.73 -9.43
CA TRP A 23 6.67 -15.17 -10.67
C TRP A 23 6.94 -16.05 -11.89
N ALA A 24 7.83 -17.01 -11.78
CA ALA A 24 7.92 -18.10 -12.77
C ALA A 24 6.70 -19.02 -12.66
N TRP A 25 6.26 -19.33 -11.44
CA TRP A 25 5.06 -20.14 -11.22
C TRP A 25 3.77 -19.38 -11.51
N TRP A 26 3.71 -18.13 -11.12
CA TRP A 26 2.51 -17.29 -11.23
C TRP A 26 2.82 -15.97 -11.93
N PRO A 27 3.04 -16.00 -13.26
CA PRO A 27 3.51 -14.83 -14.00
C PRO A 27 2.52 -13.67 -14.02
N TYR A 28 1.24 -13.94 -13.78
CA TYR A 28 0.21 -12.90 -13.78
C TYR A 28 -0.21 -12.47 -12.37
N ALA A 29 0.46 -12.94 -11.35
CA ALA A 29 0.14 -12.56 -9.99
C ALA A 29 0.43 -11.08 -9.73
N ASN A 30 -0.46 -10.41 -9.00
CA ASN A 30 -0.23 -9.06 -8.52
C ASN A 30 0.86 -9.02 -7.45
N ILE A 31 1.43 -7.86 -7.24
CA ILE A 31 2.52 -7.66 -6.28
C ILE A 31 1.94 -7.09 -5.00
N GLY A 32 2.15 -7.78 -3.88
CA GLY A 32 1.85 -7.27 -2.55
C GLY A 32 3.13 -6.89 -1.84
N ILE A 33 3.14 -5.72 -1.21
CA ILE A 33 4.24 -5.27 -0.38
C ILE A 33 3.78 -5.32 1.08
N ALA A 34 4.46 -6.11 1.90
CA ALA A 34 4.18 -6.18 3.33
C ALA A 34 4.51 -4.83 3.99
N THR A 35 3.67 -4.38 4.91
CA THR A 35 3.86 -3.14 5.64
C THR A 35 4.21 -3.40 7.11
N GLY A 36 4.70 -2.38 7.79
CA GLY A 36 5.08 -2.45 9.19
C GLY A 36 6.57 -2.69 9.39
N SER A 37 6.92 -3.21 10.56
CA SER A 37 8.33 -3.39 10.96
C SER A 37 9.11 -4.32 10.06
N THR A 38 8.46 -5.30 9.45
CA THR A 38 9.10 -6.27 8.55
C THR A 38 9.78 -5.61 7.36
N SER A 39 9.11 -4.63 6.74
CA SER A 39 9.64 -3.91 5.57
C SER A 39 10.13 -2.51 5.90
N GLY A 40 9.73 -1.95 7.04
CA GLY A 40 9.98 -0.56 7.37
C GLY A 40 9.08 0.42 6.61
N ILE A 41 8.01 -0.06 5.99
CA ILE A 41 7.11 0.74 5.15
C ILE A 41 5.73 0.85 5.80
N VAL A 42 5.20 2.06 5.83
CA VAL A 42 3.81 2.35 6.21
C VAL A 42 3.14 3.05 5.05
N VAL A 43 1.90 2.68 4.77
CA VAL A 43 1.14 3.25 3.66
C VAL A 43 -0.16 3.87 4.16
N ILE A 44 -0.43 5.11 3.75
CA ILE A 44 -1.73 5.73 3.92
C ILE A 44 -2.54 5.43 2.67
N ASP A 45 -3.64 4.70 2.85
CA ASP A 45 -4.54 4.26 1.79
C ASP A 45 -5.77 5.15 1.77
N ILE A 46 -5.87 6.01 0.78
CA ILE A 46 -6.98 6.95 0.62
C ILE A 46 -7.94 6.37 -0.41
N ASP A 47 -9.14 6.03 0.04
CA ASP A 47 -10.18 5.44 -0.80
C ASP A 47 -11.18 6.51 -1.21
N GLU A 48 -11.14 6.90 -2.49
CA GLU A 48 -12.04 7.91 -3.04
C GLU A 48 -13.51 7.51 -2.90
N ASP A 49 -13.82 6.23 -3.12
CA ASP A 49 -15.19 5.72 -3.07
C ASP A 49 -15.81 5.78 -1.67
N ARG A 50 -14.98 5.87 -0.64
CA ARG A 50 -15.44 5.96 0.76
C ARG A 50 -15.30 7.36 1.35
N GLY A 51 -15.09 8.37 0.52
CA GLY A 51 -14.94 9.76 0.99
C GLY A 51 -13.53 10.12 1.43
N GLY A 52 -12.54 9.30 1.08
CA GLY A 52 -11.15 9.52 1.50
C GLY A 52 -10.53 10.78 0.92
N THR A 53 -10.90 11.16 -0.29
CA THR A 53 -10.34 12.35 -0.94
C THR A 53 -10.69 13.61 -0.16
N GLU A 54 -11.92 13.76 0.27
CA GLU A 54 -12.38 14.89 1.08
C GLU A 54 -11.71 14.90 2.45
N SER A 55 -11.62 13.76 3.11
CA SER A 55 -10.96 13.62 4.40
C SER A 55 -9.47 13.98 4.30
N TRP A 56 -8.82 13.55 3.22
CA TRP A 56 -7.40 13.86 3.01
C TRP A 56 -7.18 15.34 2.76
N GLN A 57 -8.06 15.98 2.00
CA GLN A 57 -7.98 17.43 1.76
C GLN A 57 -8.13 18.20 3.08
N GLU A 58 -9.09 17.84 3.92
CA GLU A 58 -9.27 18.43 5.24
C GLU A 58 -8.02 18.26 6.11
N PHE A 59 -7.42 17.09 6.10
CA PHE A 59 -6.19 16.81 6.84
C PHE A 59 -5.04 17.71 6.37
N GLN A 60 -4.87 17.85 5.05
CA GLN A 60 -3.83 18.71 4.48
C GLN A 60 -4.08 20.19 4.76
N ASP A 61 -5.33 20.63 4.75
CA ASP A 61 -5.69 22.01 5.09
C ASP A 61 -5.32 22.34 6.53
N MET A 62 -5.41 21.37 7.41
CA MET A 62 -5.13 21.52 8.84
C MET A 62 -3.64 21.37 9.18
N HIS A 63 -2.95 20.45 8.53
CA HIS A 63 -1.59 20.05 8.90
C HIS A 63 -0.52 20.34 7.84
N GLY A 64 -0.91 20.84 6.68
CA GLY A 64 0.00 21.06 5.56
C GLY A 64 0.07 19.90 4.60
N ARG A 65 0.55 20.18 3.39
CA ARG A 65 0.66 19.20 2.32
C ARG A 65 1.85 18.27 2.56
N LEU A 66 1.62 16.96 2.38
CA LEU A 66 2.67 15.95 2.45
C LEU A 66 3.05 15.52 1.03
N GLU A 67 4.36 15.48 0.77
CA GLU A 67 4.91 14.96 -0.48
C GLU A 67 5.71 13.70 -0.18
N THR A 68 5.35 12.60 -0.84
CA THR A 68 5.99 11.32 -0.67
C THR A 68 5.75 10.45 -1.90
N LEU A 69 6.43 9.32 -1.98
CA LEU A 69 6.19 8.34 -3.03
C LEU A 69 4.73 7.93 -3.02
N THR A 70 4.07 8.07 -4.15
CA THR A 70 2.62 7.88 -4.27
C THR A 70 2.31 6.96 -5.43
N SER A 71 1.34 6.05 -5.23
CA SER A 71 0.77 5.28 -6.32
C SER A 71 -0.73 5.51 -6.42
N ARG A 72 -1.28 5.30 -7.62
CA ARG A 72 -2.70 5.42 -7.89
C ARG A 72 -3.27 4.06 -8.25
N PRO A 73 -4.16 3.52 -7.41
CA PRO A 73 -4.85 2.27 -7.71
C PRO A 73 -6.11 2.46 -8.58
N GLY A 74 -6.29 3.61 -9.19
CA GLY A 74 -7.46 3.94 -9.99
C GLY A 74 -8.44 4.86 -9.26
N ALA A 75 -8.91 4.49 -8.08
CA ALA A 75 -9.84 5.28 -7.27
C ALA A 75 -9.22 5.60 -5.92
N GLY A 76 -8.36 6.61 -5.86
CA GLY A 76 -7.70 7.03 -4.63
C GLY A 76 -6.19 7.11 -4.74
N LEU A 77 -5.52 7.02 -3.61
CA LEU A 77 -4.06 7.16 -3.51
C LEU A 77 -3.50 6.21 -2.46
N HIS A 78 -2.28 5.72 -2.72
CA HIS A 78 -1.44 5.09 -1.72
C HIS A 78 -0.20 5.96 -1.51
N LEU A 79 -0.02 6.46 -0.29
CA LEU A 79 1.11 7.29 0.09
C LEU A 79 2.07 6.47 0.94
N TYR A 80 3.32 6.34 0.49
CA TYR A 80 4.31 5.48 1.12
C TYR A 80 5.24 6.29 2.02
N PHE A 81 5.45 5.79 3.23
CA PHE A 81 6.34 6.40 4.22
C PHE A 81 7.26 5.35 4.81
N ILE A 82 8.42 5.81 5.27
CA ILE A 82 9.34 4.97 6.03
C ILE A 82 8.88 4.98 7.49
N CYS A 83 8.68 3.79 8.05
CA CYS A 83 8.36 3.65 9.47
C CYS A 83 9.63 3.88 10.30
N PRO A 84 9.59 4.79 11.29
CA PRO A 84 10.75 5.01 12.16
C PRO A 84 11.16 3.71 12.87
N GLY A 85 12.46 3.46 12.94
CA GLY A 85 13.01 2.29 13.62
C GLY A 85 12.57 2.23 15.08
N GLY A 86 12.19 1.04 15.53
CA GLY A 86 11.77 0.82 16.92
C GLY A 86 10.32 1.22 17.22
N VAL A 87 9.58 1.71 16.25
CA VAL A 87 8.16 2.05 16.41
C VAL A 87 7.32 1.00 15.71
N ALA A 88 6.47 0.31 16.44
CA ALA A 88 5.49 -0.61 15.89
C ALA A 88 4.15 0.13 15.79
N LEU A 89 3.71 0.38 14.54
CA LEU A 89 2.42 1.00 14.28
C LEU A 89 1.44 -0.09 13.86
N GLY A 90 0.26 -0.08 14.46
CA GLY A 90 -0.83 -0.97 14.06
C GLY A 90 -1.51 -0.47 12.79
N SER A 91 -2.02 -1.39 11.99
CA SER A 91 -2.90 -1.05 10.88
C SER A 91 -4.24 -0.56 11.42
N VAL A 92 -4.77 0.53 10.87
CA VAL A 92 -5.99 1.17 11.36
C VAL A 92 -6.90 1.53 10.18
N SER A 93 -8.16 1.18 10.28
CA SER A 93 -9.18 1.60 9.31
C SER A 93 -9.79 2.92 9.78
N ASN A 94 -9.94 3.88 8.86
CA ASN A 94 -10.44 5.23 9.14
C ASN A 94 -9.67 5.98 10.23
N GLY A 95 -8.37 5.68 10.38
CA GLY A 95 -7.56 6.19 11.48
C GLY A 95 -7.33 7.71 11.48
N ILE A 96 -7.25 8.32 10.29
CA ILE A 96 -7.06 9.78 10.14
C ILE A 96 -8.40 10.45 9.81
N GLY A 97 -9.26 9.75 9.11
CA GLY A 97 -10.56 10.23 8.69
C GLY A 97 -11.30 9.17 7.90
N VAL A 98 -12.55 9.45 7.56
CA VAL A 98 -13.38 8.52 6.79
C VAL A 98 -12.73 8.24 5.44
N GLY A 99 -12.62 6.96 5.07
CA GLY A 99 -12.04 6.54 3.81
C GLY A 99 -10.51 6.53 3.77
N ILE A 100 -9.86 6.73 4.91
CA ILE A 100 -8.40 6.71 5.01
C ILE A 100 -7.97 5.60 5.97
N ASP A 101 -7.27 4.61 5.43
CA ASP A 101 -6.72 3.50 6.20
C ASP A 101 -5.20 3.65 6.33
N ILE A 102 -4.66 3.20 7.44
CA ILE A 102 -3.22 3.12 7.63
C ILE A 102 -2.85 1.64 7.56
N LYS A 103 -2.02 1.29 6.58
CA LYS A 103 -1.46 -0.06 6.44
C LYS A 103 -0.08 -0.07 7.09
N ALA A 104 0.04 -0.80 8.17
CA ALA A 104 1.24 -0.86 8.98
C ALA A 104 1.49 -2.29 9.42
N GLU A 105 1.75 -2.55 10.69
CA GLU A 105 2.09 -3.88 11.19
C GLU A 105 1.05 -4.92 10.78
N GLY A 106 1.51 -6.01 10.18
CA GLY A 106 0.65 -7.12 9.75
C GLY A 106 -0.16 -6.86 8.49
N GLY A 107 -0.03 -5.68 7.88
CA GLY A 107 -0.76 -5.31 6.66
C GLY A 107 0.05 -5.51 5.39
N TYR A 108 -0.59 -5.18 4.28
CA TYR A 108 0.08 -5.13 2.97
C TYR A 108 -0.66 -4.18 2.04
N VAL A 109 0.00 -3.78 0.98
CA VAL A 109 -0.62 -3.03 -0.12
C VAL A 109 -0.29 -3.69 -1.44
N VAL A 110 -1.18 -3.53 -2.41
CA VAL A 110 -0.94 -3.96 -3.78
C VAL A 110 -0.19 -2.83 -4.49
N ALA A 111 0.90 -3.17 -5.16
CA ALA A 111 1.81 -2.20 -5.75
C ALA A 111 1.79 -2.21 -7.28
N PRO A 112 2.15 -1.09 -7.93
CA PRO A 112 2.32 -1.07 -9.38
C PRO A 112 3.35 -2.11 -9.86
N PRO A 113 3.20 -2.69 -11.02
CA PRO A 113 2.17 -2.46 -12.03
C PRO A 113 0.96 -3.40 -11.93
N SER A 114 0.62 -3.86 -10.76
CA SER A 114 -0.49 -4.79 -10.52
C SER A 114 -1.79 -4.30 -11.14
N LEU A 115 -2.69 -5.24 -11.44
CA LEU A 115 -3.97 -4.95 -12.04
C LEU A 115 -5.04 -4.83 -10.95
N HIS A 116 -5.73 -3.69 -10.93
CA HIS A 116 -6.85 -3.47 -10.03
C HIS A 116 -8.11 -4.17 -10.59
N ARG A 117 -9.03 -4.56 -9.70
CA ARG A 117 -10.29 -5.20 -10.09
C ARG A 117 -11.15 -4.35 -11.03
N ASN A 118 -10.93 -3.03 -11.08
CA ASN A 118 -11.62 -2.13 -12.02
C ASN A 118 -11.04 -2.17 -13.45
N GLY A 119 -10.05 -3.03 -13.71
CA GLY A 119 -9.41 -3.18 -15.01
C GLY A 119 -8.24 -2.24 -15.26
N LYS A 120 -7.98 -1.31 -14.36
CA LYS A 120 -6.85 -0.38 -14.49
C LYS A 120 -5.65 -0.88 -13.70
N ARG A 121 -4.44 -0.54 -14.18
CA ARG A 121 -3.22 -0.87 -13.46
C ARG A 121 -2.90 0.19 -12.42
N TYR A 122 -2.33 -0.26 -11.30
CA TYR A 122 -1.71 0.62 -10.34
C TYR A 122 -0.52 1.31 -11.01
N GLN A 123 -0.35 2.60 -10.78
CA GLN A 123 0.73 3.38 -11.38
C GLN A 123 1.39 4.26 -10.33
N TRP A 124 2.72 4.38 -10.43
CA TRP A 124 3.44 5.37 -9.64
C TRP A 124 3.15 6.75 -10.20
N GLU A 125 2.99 7.76 -9.33
CA GLU A 125 2.95 9.13 -9.78
C GLU A 125 4.36 9.54 -10.23
N ALA A 126 4.42 10.16 -11.41
CA ALA A 126 5.67 10.69 -11.91
C ALA A 126 6.10 11.89 -11.07
N GLU A 127 7.39 11.95 -10.75
CA GLU A 127 7.99 13.16 -10.21
C GLU A 127 8.13 14.16 -11.35
N GLU A 128 7.71 15.38 -11.09
CA GLU A 128 7.92 16.48 -12.04
C GLU A 128 9.28 17.14 -11.81
#